data_513cd2fdb4b0aabd1fdac6aad757d7ba
#
_entry.id   513cd2fdb4b0aabd1fdac6aad757d7ba
#
_cell.length_a   1.000
_cell.length_b   1.000
_cell.length_c   1.000
_cell.angle_alpha   90.00
_cell.angle_beta   90.00
_cell.angle_gamma   90.00
#
_symmetry.space_group_name_H-M   'P 1'
#
loop_
_entity.id
_entity.type
_entity.pdbx_description
1 polymer ?
#
loop_
_entity_poly.entity_id
_entity_poly.type
_entity_poly.pdbx_seq_one_letter_code
_entity_poly.pdbx_strand_id
1 'polypeptide(L)'
;AKDIPEESIKHGVINYDMVTLHDITLGGQPASIMKPMPDKIRELRDQVFTSEGAVGPLAAQGQLTPEQLSVLMQQDGARVRVVNGSLAAGLENTTGQYLQTLGFQVTEAGPGQAPNGTEIILYAPKLYTLKYLQLVFGITDSARISIQPNPASTVDVEVRLGQDWANSNPMP
;
A
#
# COMPACT_ATOMS: atom_id res chain seq x y z
N ALA A 1 24.47 8.69 -12.39
CA ALA A 1 24.12 7.45 -11.70
C ALA A 1 24.81 7.48 -10.33
N LYS A 2 24.07 7.27 -9.23
CA LYS A 2 24.69 7.07 -7.92
C LYS A 2 25.24 5.65 -7.92
N ASP A 3 26.53 5.48 -7.64
CA ASP A 3 27.10 4.17 -7.43
C ASP A 3 26.48 3.54 -6.18
N ILE A 4 25.87 2.35 -6.36
CA ILE A 4 25.33 1.58 -5.24
C ILE A 4 26.49 0.77 -4.68
N PRO A 5 26.87 0.90 -3.39
CA PRO A 5 27.92 0.13 -2.78
C PRO A 5 27.60 -1.38 -2.86
N GLU A 6 28.59 -2.22 -3.15
CA GLU A 6 28.40 -3.69 -3.26
C GLU A 6 27.82 -4.30 -1.99
N GLU A 7 28.18 -3.78 -0.82
CA GLU A 7 27.64 -4.19 0.48
C GLU A 7 26.11 -3.92 0.63
N SER A 8 25.56 -3.05 -0.22
CA SER A 8 24.11 -2.76 -0.24
C SER A 8 23.32 -3.72 -1.13
N ILE A 9 24.02 -4.61 -1.86
CA ILE A 9 23.39 -5.55 -2.78
C ILE A 9 23.22 -6.89 -2.05
N LYS A 10 21.96 -7.22 -1.71
CA LYS A 10 21.62 -8.54 -1.14
C LYS A 10 21.25 -9.51 -2.25
N HIS A 11 21.79 -10.72 -2.18
CA HIS A 11 21.52 -11.78 -3.13
C HIS A 11 20.75 -12.91 -2.47
N GLY A 12 19.78 -13.48 -3.17
CA GLY A 12 19.07 -14.68 -2.78
C GLY A 12 18.98 -15.64 -3.96
N VAL A 13 19.21 -16.92 -3.73
CA VAL A 13 19.16 -17.97 -4.74
C VAL A 13 18.05 -18.95 -4.39
N ILE A 14 17.12 -19.17 -5.32
CA ILE A 14 16.13 -20.24 -5.23
C ILE A 14 16.85 -21.56 -5.50
N ASN A 15 16.88 -22.45 -4.53
CA ASN A 15 17.56 -23.73 -4.58
C ASN A 15 16.57 -24.91 -4.46
N TYR A 16 17.11 -26.15 -4.45
CA TYR A 16 16.31 -27.37 -4.38
C TYR A 16 15.51 -27.53 -3.09
N ASP A 17 15.87 -26.85 -2.00
CA ASP A 17 15.11 -26.88 -0.74
C ASP A 17 13.79 -26.11 -0.82
N MET A 18 13.62 -25.34 -1.90
CA MET A 18 12.42 -24.50 -2.16
C MET A 18 11.51 -25.09 -3.22
N VAL A 19 11.78 -26.32 -3.65
CA VAL A 19 10.96 -27.08 -4.61
C VAL A 19 10.69 -28.49 -4.11
N THR A 20 9.58 -29.07 -4.54
CA THR A 20 9.27 -30.49 -4.37
C THR A 20 9.30 -31.16 -5.74
N LEU A 21 9.88 -32.37 -5.80
CA LEU A 21 9.80 -33.19 -6.99
C LEU A 21 8.45 -33.94 -7.04
N HIS A 22 7.79 -33.85 -8.17
CA HIS A 22 6.55 -34.58 -8.45
C HIS A 22 6.73 -35.41 -9.70
N ASP A 23 6.49 -36.71 -9.59
CA ASP A 23 6.47 -37.60 -10.73
C ASP A 23 5.12 -37.53 -11.44
N ILE A 24 5.16 -37.29 -12.73
CA ILE A 24 3.99 -37.18 -13.60
C ILE A 24 4.20 -38.00 -14.86
N THR A 25 3.15 -38.20 -15.62
CA THR A 25 3.23 -38.81 -16.96
C THR A 25 2.94 -37.76 -18.01
N LEU A 26 3.94 -37.48 -18.87
CA LEU A 26 3.81 -36.56 -20.00
C LEU A 26 3.86 -37.35 -21.30
N GLY A 27 2.81 -37.31 -22.09
CA GLY A 27 2.74 -38.03 -23.37
C GLY A 27 2.92 -39.54 -23.25
N GLY A 28 2.55 -40.16 -22.12
CA GLY A 28 2.74 -41.59 -21.85
C GLY A 28 4.12 -41.97 -21.32
N GLN A 29 5.02 -41.01 -21.12
CA GLN A 29 6.38 -41.23 -20.56
C GLN A 29 6.46 -40.70 -19.12
N PRO A 30 7.14 -41.41 -18.19
CA PRO A 30 7.37 -40.90 -16.84
C PRO A 30 8.30 -39.67 -16.90
N ALA A 31 7.91 -38.61 -16.16
CA ALA A 31 8.68 -37.38 -16.04
C ALA A 31 8.59 -36.85 -14.61
N SER A 32 9.69 -36.28 -14.11
CA SER A 32 9.69 -35.57 -12.82
C SER A 32 9.67 -34.08 -13.04
N ILE A 33 8.71 -33.37 -12.42
CA ILE A 33 8.62 -31.93 -12.43
C ILE A 33 8.98 -31.35 -11.07
N MET A 34 9.58 -30.15 -11.08
CA MET A 34 9.84 -29.38 -9.87
C MET A 34 8.65 -28.46 -9.60
N LYS A 35 8.00 -28.65 -8.48
CA LYS A 35 6.91 -27.77 -8.01
C LYS A 35 7.46 -26.79 -6.99
N PRO A 36 7.35 -25.48 -7.20
CA PRO A 36 7.85 -24.49 -6.25
C PRO A 36 7.08 -24.56 -4.93
N MET A 37 7.78 -24.31 -3.83
CA MET A 37 7.23 -24.13 -2.49
C MET A 37 7.08 -22.63 -2.24
N PRO A 38 5.88 -22.03 -2.43
CA PRO A 38 5.71 -20.59 -2.39
C PRO A 38 6.11 -19.96 -1.06
N ASP A 39 5.89 -20.66 0.05
CA ASP A 39 6.19 -20.13 1.38
C ASP A 39 7.70 -19.98 1.61
N LYS A 40 8.50 -20.97 1.22
CA LYS A 40 9.97 -20.87 1.30
C LYS A 40 10.55 -19.81 0.36
N ILE A 41 9.95 -19.65 -0.83
CA ILE A 41 10.34 -18.58 -1.75
C ILE A 41 10.01 -17.21 -1.19
N ARG A 42 8.87 -17.09 -0.48
CA ARG A 42 8.49 -15.85 0.22
C ARG A 42 9.46 -15.54 1.36
N GLU A 43 9.86 -16.53 2.16
CA GLU A 43 10.87 -16.35 3.21
C GLU A 43 12.19 -15.84 2.63
N LEU A 44 12.69 -16.43 1.54
CA LEU A 44 13.90 -15.96 0.88
C LEU A 44 13.75 -14.53 0.37
N ARG A 45 12.63 -14.22 -0.29
CA ARG A 45 12.33 -12.85 -0.73
C ARG A 45 12.39 -11.89 0.44
N ASP A 46 11.75 -12.24 1.56
CA ASP A 46 11.66 -11.39 2.73
C ASP A 46 13.05 -11.19 3.38
N GLN A 47 13.91 -12.23 3.38
CA GLN A 47 15.31 -12.10 3.82
C GLN A 47 16.14 -11.17 2.92
N VAL A 48 15.94 -11.22 1.60
CA VAL A 48 16.68 -10.38 0.64
C VAL A 48 16.22 -8.92 0.69
N PHE A 49 14.92 -8.71 0.84
CA PHE A 49 14.31 -7.38 0.77
C PHE A 49 13.98 -6.75 2.14
N THR A 50 14.24 -7.45 3.26
CA THR A 50 14.25 -6.79 4.57
C THR A 50 15.50 -5.93 4.70
N SER A 51 15.36 -4.65 4.49
CA SER A 51 16.27 -3.66 5.06
C SER A 51 16.01 -3.58 6.58
N GLU A 52 17.08 -3.45 7.37
CA GLU A 52 17.00 -3.17 8.80
C GLU A 52 16.34 -1.80 9.02
N GLY A 53 15.03 -1.70 8.93
CA GLY A 53 14.34 -0.42 9.12
C GLY A 53 12.90 -0.34 8.62
N ALA A 54 12.51 -1.15 7.66
CA ALA A 54 11.10 -1.22 7.29
C ALA A 54 10.77 -2.67 6.91
N VAL A 55 9.98 -3.31 7.72
CA VAL A 55 9.36 -4.59 7.37
C VAL A 55 8.63 -4.38 6.06
N GLY A 56 9.03 -5.08 4.99
CA GLY A 56 8.35 -4.97 3.71
C GLY A 56 6.84 -5.20 3.86
N PRO A 57 6.00 -4.59 3.01
CA PRO A 57 4.53 -4.59 3.16
C PRO A 57 3.89 -5.98 3.27
N LEU A 58 4.60 -7.03 2.93
CA LEU A 58 4.12 -8.42 2.98
C LEU A 58 4.59 -9.21 4.20
N ALA A 59 5.69 -8.82 4.86
CA ALA A 59 6.11 -9.41 6.13
C ALA A 59 5.23 -8.93 7.30
N ALA A 60 4.51 -7.84 7.14
CA ALA A 60 3.50 -7.34 8.07
C ALA A 60 2.14 -8.04 7.88
N GLN A 61 2.11 -9.36 7.70
CA GLN A 61 0.87 -10.14 7.85
C GLN A 61 0.50 -10.42 9.31
N GLY A 62 1.33 -9.99 10.29
CA GLY A 62 0.82 -9.67 11.61
C GLY A 62 0.00 -8.38 11.52
N GLN A 63 -1.19 -8.35 12.08
CA GLN A 63 -2.02 -7.15 12.13
C GLN A 63 -1.21 -6.03 12.80
N LEU A 64 -0.73 -5.07 11.99
CA LEU A 64 -0.11 -3.85 12.53
C LEU A 64 -1.15 -3.14 13.38
N THR A 65 -0.78 -2.76 14.59
CA THR A 65 -1.65 -1.88 15.39
C THR A 65 -1.77 -0.51 14.70
N PRO A 66 -2.84 0.25 14.95
CA PRO A 66 -2.98 1.60 14.40
C PRO A 66 -1.78 2.49 14.71
N GLU A 67 -1.17 2.35 15.90
CA GLU A 67 0.01 3.12 16.33
C GLU A 67 1.25 2.76 15.49
N GLN A 68 1.49 1.47 15.28
CA GLN A 68 2.60 1.01 14.43
C GLN A 68 2.43 1.48 12.98
N LEU A 69 1.19 1.40 12.50
CA LEU A 69 0.85 1.84 11.15
C LEU A 69 1.02 3.35 10.97
N SER A 70 0.69 4.16 12.00
CA SER A 70 0.91 5.60 12.01
C SER A 70 2.40 5.95 11.89
N VAL A 71 3.27 5.27 12.63
CA VAL A 71 4.72 5.49 12.55
C VAL A 71 5.26 5.15 11.15
N LEU A 72 4.86 4.02 10.59
CA LEU A 72 5.29 3.59 9.25
C LEU A 72 4.75 4.52 8.16
N MET A 73 3.52 5.00 8.29
CA MET A 73 2.91 5.99 7.38
C MET A 73 3.71 7.31 7.40
N GLN A 74 4.15 7.77 8.56
CA GLN A 74 5.01 8.97 8.65
C GLN A 74 6.35 8.76 7.95
N GLN A 75 6.94 7.55 8.02
CA GLN A 75 8.15 7.19 7.29
C GLN A 75 7.95 7.16 5.78
N ASP A 76 6.75 6.80 5.29
CA ASP A 76 6.40 6.92 3.87
C ASP A 76 6.54 8.38 3.36
N GLY A 77 6.32 9.37 4.23
CA GLY A 77 6.39 10.79 3.91
C GLY A 77 5.53 11.19 2.72
N ALA A 78 4.35 10.57 2.59
CA ALA A 78 3.46 10.76 1.45
C ALA A 78 2.76 12.12 1.50
N ARG A 79 2.78 12.84 0.39
CA ARG A 79 1.97 14.04 0.19
C ARG A 79 0.56 13.63 -0.21
N VAL A 80 -0.43 14.08 0.57
CA VAL A 80 -1.84 13.71 0.40
C VAL A 80 -2.63 14.91 -0.12
N ARG A 81 -3.46 14.68 -1.13
CA ARG A 81 -4.52 15.59 -1.59
C ARG A 81 -5.87 15.09 -1.11
N VAL A 82 -6.71 16.00 -0.65
CA VAL A 82 -8.10 15.71 -0.29
C VAL A 82 -9.02 16.44 -1.26
N VAL A 83 -9.86 15.69 -1.95
CA VAL A 83 -10.80 16.21 -2.95
C VAL A 83 -12.23 15.94 -2.49
N ASN A 84 -13.05 16.98 -2.41
CA ASN A 84 -14.44 16.86 -1.98
C ASN A 84 -15.35 16.65 -3.19
N GLY A 85 -15.87 15.44 -3.32
CA GLY A 85 -16.89 15.09 -4.32
C GLY A 85 -18.29 14.95 -3.73
N SER A 86 -18.48 15.28 -2.44
CA SER A 86 -19.77 15.26 -1.76
C SER A 86 -20.52 16.58 -1.91
N LEU A 87 -21.75 16.61 -1.40
CA LEU A 87 -22.56 17.82 -1.34
C LEU A 87 -22.25 18.69 -0.09
N ALA A 88 -21.43 18.22 0.83
CA ALA A 88 -21.07 18.94 2.05
C ALA A 88 -19.95 19.95 1.77
N ALA A 89 -20.25 21.23 1.72
CA ALA A 89 -19.27 22.28 1.47
C ALA A 89 -18.21 22.34 2.57
N GLY A 90 -16.93 22.46 2.17
CA GLY A 90 -15.80 22.58 3.10
C GLY A 90 -15.34 21.27 3.72
N LEU A 91 -15.94 20.13 3.36
CA LEU A 91 -15.58 18.82 3.90
C LEU A 91 -14.13 18.47 3.64
N GLU A 92 -13.56 18.89 2.49
CA GLU A 92 -12.16 18.73 2.15
C GLU A 92 -11.21 19.36 3.17
N ASN A 93 -11.54 20.57 3.63
CA ASN A 93 -10.72 21.29 4.59
C ASN A 93 -10.81 20.67 5.98
N THR A 94 -12.01 20.33 6.43
CA THR A 94 -12.22 19.69 7.74
C THR A 94 -11.58 18.32 7.77
N THR A 95 -11.74 17.50 6.71
CA THR A 95 -11.09 16.20 6.58
C THR A 95 -9.57 16.36 6.48
N GLY A 96 -9.07 17.36 5.75
CA GLY A 96 -7.64 17.64 5.65
C GLY A 96 -7.03 17.95 7.01
N GLN A 97 -7.67 18.81 7.82
CA GLN A 97 -7.26 19.10 9.19
C GLN A 97 -7.28 17.85 10.08
N TYR A 98 -8.35 17.06 10.00
CA TYR A 98 -8.45 15.80 10.72
C TYR A 98 -7.29 14.84 10.37
N LEU A 99 -7.01 14.64 9.10
CA LEU A 99 -5.88 13.81 8.66
C LEU A 99 -4.53 14.34 9.17
N GLN A 100 -4.35 15.67 9.22
CA GLN A 100 -3.14 16.27 9.79
C GLN A 100 -3.00 15.96 11.29
N THR A 101 -4.10 15.92 12.06
CA THR A 101 -4.03 15.49 13.48
C THR A 101 -3.60 14.03 13.63
N LEU A 102 -3.85 13.19 12.62
CA LEU A 102 -3.41 11.80 12.56
C LEU A 102 -1.96 11.64 12.02
N GLY A 103 -1.29 12.75 11.68
CA GLY A 103 0.09 12.76 11.23
C GLY A 103 0.29 12.68 9.71
N PHE A 104 -0.77 12.77 8.89
CA PHE A 104 -0.63 12.83 7.43
C PHE A 104 -0.12 14.19 6.95
N GLN A 105 0.67 14.20 5.89
CA GLN A 105 1.10 15.43 5.20
C GLN A 105 0.07 15.81 4.13
N VAL A 106 -1.00 16.50 4.54
CA VAL A 106 -1.99 17.01 3.59
C VAL A 106 -1.48 18.32 3.00
N THR A 107 -1.17 18.30 1.70
CA THR A 107 -0.58 19.44 0.97
C THR A 107 -1.59 20.18 0.11
N GLU A 108 -2.68 19.53 -0.27
CA GLU A 108 -3.71 20.10 -1.13
C GLU A 108 -5.10 19.66 -0.65
N ALA A 109 -6.07 20.60 -0.68
CA ALA A 109 -7.48 20.33 -0.41
C ALA A 109 -8.34 21.18 -1.34
N GLY A 110 -9.41 20.61 -1.90
CA GLY A 110 -10.26 21.35 -2.82
C GLY A 110 -11.49 20.57 -3.28
N PRO A 111 -12.38 21.23 -4.03
CA PRO A 111 -13.57 20.58 -4.61
C PRO A 111 -13.18 19.64 -5.74
N GLY A 112 -14.03 18.64 -6.00
CA GLY A 112 -13.84 17.69 -7.10
C GLY A 112 -15.05 16.79 -7.30
N GLN A 113 -14.80 15.61 -7.80
CA GLN A 113 -15.84 14.61 -8.03
C GLN A 113 -15.44 13.27 -7.40
N ALA A 114 -16.42 12.60 -6.77
CA ALA A 114 -16.32 11.22 -6.33
C ALA A 114 -17.60 10.50 -6.78
N PRO A 115 -17.51 9.61 -7.76
CA PRO A 115 -18.71 9.09 -8.42
C PRO A 115 -19.58 8.20 -7.52
N ASN A 116 -18.99 7.37 -6.66
CA ASN A 116 -19.74 6.32 -5.94
C ASN A 116 -19.29 6.10 -4.49
N GLY A 117 -18.80 7.14 -3.82
CA GLY A 117 -18.30 7.06 -2.45
C GLY A 117 -16.83 7.40 -2.35
N THR A 118 -16.32 7.36 -1.12
CA THR A 118 -14.93 7.72 -0.85
C THR A 118 -13.97 6.73 -1.48
N GLU A 119 -12.98 7.22 -2.23
CA GLU A 119 -11.98 6.41 -2.93
C GLU A 119 -10.56 6.94 -2.69
N ILE A 120 -9.57 6.06 -2.87
CA ILE A 120 -8.14 6.39 -2.72
C ILE A 120 -7.43 6.09 -4.04
N ILE A 121 -6.65 7.06 -4.51
CA ILE A 121 -5.82 6.94 -5.71
C ILE A 121 -4.35 7.07 -5.32
N LEU A 122 -3.52 6.09 -5.68
CA LEU A 122 -2.08 6.13 -5.48
C LEU A 122 -1.37 6.53 -6.76
N TYR A 123 -0.59 7.60 -6.70
CA TYR A 123 0.31 8.04 -7.77
C TYR A 123 1.74 7.56 -7.54
N ALA A 124 2.10 7.22 -6.28
CA ALA A 124 3.39 6.67 -5.89
C ALA A 124 3.22 5.48 -4.91
N PRO A 125 4.21 4.59 -4.76
CA PRO A 125 4.11 3.39 -3.92
C PRO A 125 4.21 3.70 -2.42
N LYS A 126 3.16 4.31 -1.86
CA LYS A 126 3.04 4.71 -0.45
C LYS A 126 2.09 3.76 0.29
N LEU A 127 2.56 2.55 0.54
CA LEU A 127 1.70 1.44 0.97
C LEU A 127 1.23 1.54 2.42
N TYR A 128 2.05 2.08 3.33
CA TYR A 128 1.63 2.29 4.73
C TYR A 128 0.63 3.44 4.82
N THR A 129 0.85 4.49 4.04
CA THR A 129 -0.12 5.58 3.89
C THR A 129 -1.45 5.07 3.38
N LEU A 130 -1.44 4.22 2.33
CA LEU A 130 -2.66 3.58 1.84
C LEU A 130 -3.38 2.79 2.94
N LYS A 131 -2.66 1.90 3.64
CA LYS A 131 -3.24 1.06 4.70
C LYS A 131 -3.86 1.89 5.82
N TYR A 132 -3.21 2.98 6.21
CA TYR A 132 -3.73 3.83 7.27
C TYR A 132 -4.94 4.64 6.79
N LEU A 133 -4.94 5.13 5.56
CA LEU A 133 -6.12 5.77 4.96
C LEU A 133 -7.31 4.79 4.84
N GLN A 134 -7.05 3.53 4.45
CA GLN A 134 -8.09 2.50 4.44
C GLN A 134 -8.73 2.31 5.82
N LEU A 135 -7.92 2.32 6.88
CA LEU A 135 -8.41 2.21 8.26
C LEU A 135 -9.24 3.45 8.64
N VAL A 136 -8.74 4.64 8.35
CA VAL A 136 -9.42 5.92 8.69
C VAL A 136 -10.77 6.04 7.99
N PHE A 137 -10.83 5.72 6.69
CA PHE A 137 -12.04 5.84 5.89
C PHE A 137 -12.91 4.57 5.89
N GLY A 138 -12.50 3.50 6.56
CA GLY A 138 -13.23 2.24 6.60
C GLY A 138 -13.34 1.55 5.24
N ILE A 139 -12.38 1.78 4.33
CA ILE A 139 -12.39 1.24 2.96
C ILE A 139 -11.86 -0.19 2.97
N THR A 140 -12.74 -1.16 2.81
CA THR A 140 -12.42 -2.59 2.69
C THR A 140 -12.55 -3.10 1.25
N ASP A 141 -13.31 -2.39 0.41
CA ASP A 141 -13.52 -2.74 -0.99
C ASP A 141 -12.34 -2.25 -1.85
N SER A 142 -11.65 -3.19 -2.48
CA SER A 142 -10.54 -2.91 -3.39
C SER A 142 -10.95 -2.13 -4.64
N ALA A 143 -12.21 -2.16 -5.04
CA ALA A 143 -12.73 -1.37 -6.16
C ALA A 143 -12.69 0.15 -5.89
N ARG A 144 -12.57 0.56 -4.62
CA ARG A 144 -12.40 1.96 -4.21
C ARG A 144 -10.94 2.40 -4.11
N ILE A 145 -10.01 1.55 -4.52
CA ILE A 145 -8.57 1.82 -4.49
C ILE A 145 -8.04 1.70 -5.92
N SER A 146 -7.46 2.78 -6.41
CA SER A 146 -6.88 2.83 -7.75
C SER A 146 -5.39 3.12 -7.68
N ILE A 147 -4.58 2.33 -8.37
CA ILE A 147 -3.14 2.54 -8.49
C ILE A 147 -2.87 3.11 -9.88
N GLN A 148 -2.49 4.37 -9.94
CA GLN A 148 -2.26 5.13 -11.18
C GLN A 148 -0.89 5.81 -11.12
N PRO A 149 0.22 5.09 -11.31
CA PRO A 149 1.56 5.64 -11.17
C PRO A 149 1.73 6.89 -12.04
N ASN A 150 2.04 8.02 -11.41
CA ASN A 150 2.27 9.28 -12.09
C ASN A 150 3.45 10.04 -11.47
N PRO A 151 4.66 9.90 -12.02
CA PRO A 151 5.84 10.59 -11.51
C PRO A 151 5.77 12.13 -11.61
N ALA A 152 4.86 12.67 -12.45
CA ALA A 152 4.66 14.10 -12.60
C ALA A 152 3.61 14.67 -11.61
N SER A 153 2.97 13.82 -10.80
CA SER A 153 2.00 14.27 -9.81
C SER A 153 2.66 15.09 -8.71
N THR A 154 1.99 16.17 -8.28
CA THR A 154 2.41 17.00 -7.14
C THR A 154 2.17 16.30 -5.79
N VAL A 155 1.32 15.27 -5.78
CA VAL A 155 0.97 14.48 -4.61
C VAL A 155 1.22 13.00 -4.87
N ASP A 156 1.42 12.24 -3.79
CA ASP A 156 1.68 10.82 -3.86
C ASP A 156 0.39 9.99 -3.73
N VAL A 157 -0.60 10.55 -3.01
CA VAL A 157 -1.91 9.93 -2.76
C VAL A 157 -3.00 10.99 -2.86
N GLU A 158 -4.12 10.64 -3.48
CA GLU A 158 -5.34 11.46 -3.53
C GLU A 158 -6.49 10.71 -2.87
N VAL A 159 -7.18 11.36 -1.96
CA VAL A 159 -8.43 10.87 -1.34
C VAL A 159 -9.58 11.69 -1.89
N ARG A 160 -10.51 11.03 -2.55
CA ARG A 160 -11.76 11.63 -3.05
C ARG A 160 -12.88 11.29 -2.09
N LEU A 161 -13.40 12.31 -1.42
CA LEU A 161 -14.46 12.16 -0.44
C LEU A 161 -15.81 12.03 -1.14
N GLY A 162 -16.51 10.95 -0.84
CA GLY A 162 -17.87 10.72 -1.28
C GLY A 162 -18.92 11.15 -0.26
N GLN A 163 -20.19 10.97 -0.61
CA GLN A 163 -21.32 11.28 0.28
C GLN A 163 -21.36 10.32 1.49
N ASP A 164 -20.79 9.13 1.39
CA ASP A 164 -20.63 8.19 2.50
C ASP A 164 -19.81 8.79 3.65
N TRP A 165 -18.69 9.44 3.36
CA TRP A 165 -17.88 10.14 4.36
C TRP A 165 -18.58 11.37 4.92
N ALA A 166 -19.27 12.12 4.07
CA ALA A 166 -20.07 13.26 4.52
C ALA A 166 -21.14 12.88 5.55
N ASN A 167 -21.73 11.70 5.40
CA ASN A 167 -22.83 11.23 6.24
C ASN A 167 -22.36 10.50 7.51
N SER A 168 -21.14 9.97 7.55
CA SER A 168 -20.72 9.01 8.59
C SER A 168 -19.21 9.09 8.88
N ASN A 169 -18.71 10.30 9.11
CA ASN A 169 -17.33 10.50 9.54
C ASN A 169 -17.21 10.64 11.07
N PRO A 170 -16.06 10.26 11.67
CA PRO A 170 -15.80 10.35 13.10
C PRO A 170 -15.21 11.70 13.53
N MET A 171 -15.19 12.69 12.64
CA MET A 171 -14.61 13.99 12.93
C MET A 171 -15.43 14.73 14.01
N PRO A 172 -14.77 15.45 14.95
CA PRO A 172 -15.42 16.22 15.98
C PRO A 172 -16.19 17.43 15.43
#